data_3508631357f265d302c0e55495cdf946
#
_entry.id   3508631357f265d302c0e55495cdf946
#
_cell.length_a   1.000
_cell.length_b   1.000
_cell.length_c   1.000
_cell.angle_alpha   90.00
_cell.angle_beta   90.00
_cell.angle_gamma   90.00
#
_symmetry.space_group_name_H-M   'P 1'
#
loop_
_entity.id
_entity.type
_entity.pdbx_description
1 polymer ?
#
loop_
_entity_poly.entity_id
_entity_poly.type
_entity_poly.pdbx_seq_one_letter_code
_entity_poly.pdbx_strand_id
1 'polypeptide(L)'
;HGPNAVLAPQDKDTFDLLGLLYAQMQHEVRQQTPAQALLAKLQVPVARAALADSHFFVRDQHPVRELLNTVAESGAVWLGEDDIDPQLLHKLGSAVEKIVNDYQGDEAVFVAANGDIQTHLRALARKAEVTERRHVDAARGKERLESAKQQAEARIEQI
;
A
#
# COMPACT_ATOMS: atom_id res chain seq x y z
N HIS A 1 6.87 33.91 -8.00
CA HIS A 1 7.48 33.67 -9.30
C HIS A 1 6.67 34.33 -10.40
N GLY A 2 7.30 35.09 -11.27
CA GLY A 2 6.66 35.69 -12.42
C GLY A 2 6.38 34.64 -13.51
N PRO A 3 5.58 35.01 -14.53
CA PRO A 3 5.24 34.09 -15.62
C PRO A 3 6.44 33.61 -16.43
N ASN A 4 7.59 34.29 -16.28
CA ASN A 4 8.83 33.94 -16.96
C ASN A 4 9.82 33.18 -16.06
N ALA A 5 9.38 32.68 -14.89
CA ALA A 5 10.25 31.91 -14.03
C ALA A 5 10.64 30.60 -14.72
N VAL A 6 11.95 30.42 -14.90
CA VAL A 6 12.52 29.21 -15.49
C VAL A 6 13.10 28.38 -14.37
N LEU A 7 12.71 27.09 -14.32
CA LEU A 7 13.27 26.16 -13.36
C LEU A 7 14.78 25.98 -13.62
N ALA A 8 15.58 25.87 -12.55
CA ALA A 8 16.95 25.45 -12.65
C ALA A 8 17.01 24.08 -13.35
N PRO A 9 18.07 23.78 -14.14
CA PRO A 9 18.17 22.49 -14.82
C PRO A 9 18.01 21.28 -13.89
N GLN A 10 18.52 21.36 -12.66
CA GLN A 10 18.36 20.32 -11.66
C GLN A 10 16.90 20.13 -11.23
N ASP A 11 16.16 21.23 -11.07
CA ASP A 11 14.74 21.19 -10.69
C ASP A 11 13.88 20.63 -11.82
N LYS A 12 14.20 20.97 -13.07
CA LYS A 12 13.53 20.40 -14.24
C LYS A 12 13.73 18.90 -14.31
N ASP A 13 14.97 18.42 -14.10
CA ASP A 13 15.28 16.99 -14.07
C ASP A 13 14.51 16.28 -12.95
N THR A 14 14.41 16.93 -11.79
CA THR A 14 13.62 16.41 -10.66
C THR A 14 12.15 16.27 -11.01
N PHE A 15 11.55 17.28 -11.65
CA PHE A 15 10.16 17.20 -12.10
C PHE A 15 9.94 16.13 -13.16
N ASP A 16 10.87 15.99 -14.11
CA ASP A 16 10.80 14.95 -15.13
C ASP A 16 10.87 13.55 -14.51
N LEU A 17 11.76 13.34 -13.55
CA LEU A 17 11.88 12.07 -12.81
C LEU A 17 10.64 11.78 -11.96
N LEU A 18 10.06 12.78 -11.32
CA LEU A 18 8.80 12.63 -10.58
C LEU A 18 7.67 12.24 -11.51
N GLY A 19 7.59 12.85 -12.69
CA GLY A 19 6.60 12.50 -13.71
C GLY A 19 6.70 11.04 -14.11
N LEU A 20 7.92 10.54 -14.34
CA LEU A 20 8.16 9.14 -14.65
C LEU A 20 7.80 8.22 -13.50
N LEU A 21 8.17 8.58 -12.27
CA LEU A 21 7.84 7.81 -11.07
C LEU A 21 6.33 7.69 -10.89
N TYR A 22 5.60 8.80 -10.98
CA TYR A 22 4.14 8.80 -10.86
C TYR A 22 3.46 8.07 -12.01
N ALA A 23 3.95 8.20 -13.23
CA ALA A 23 3.43 7.45 -14.36
C ALA A 23 3.56 5.94 -14.16
N GLN A 24 4.71 5.49 -13.65
CA GLN A 24 4.93 4.08 -13.33
C GLN A 24 3.99 3.60 -12.22
N MET A 25 3.85 4.36 -11.15
CA MET A 25 2.96 4.02 -10.03
C MET A 25 1.49 3.98 -10.45
N GLN A 26 1.05 4.93 -11.26
CA GLN A 26 -0.32 4.96 -11.79
C GLN A 26 -0.59 3.79 -12.74
N HIS A 27 0.43 3.30 -13.43
CA HIS A 27 0.30 2.12 -14.28
C HIS A 27 0.08 0.85 -13.45
N GLU A 28 0.73 0.75 -12.28
CA GLU A 28 0.58 -0.37 -11.34
C GLU A 28 -0.73 -0.31 -10.55
N VAL A 29 -1.29 0.88 -10.37
CA VAL A 29 -2.52 1.11 -9.62
C VAL A 29 -3.69 1.29 -10.59
N ARG A 30 -4.78 0.57 -10.36
CA ARG A 30 -5.99 0.70 -11.18
C ARG A 30 -6.54 2.11 -11.10
N GLN A 31 -7.00 2.64 -12.23
CA GLN A 31 -7.64 3.95 -12.28
C GLN A 31 -8.95 3.96 -11.48
N GLN A 32 -9.27 5.10 -10.89
CA GLN A 32 -10.47 5.34 -10.08
C GLN A 32 -10.50 4.54 -8.76
N THR A 33 -9.34 4.12 -8.28
CA THR A 33 -9.24 3.48 -6.96
C THR A 33 -8.93 4.52 -5.87
N PRO A 34 -9.25 4.21 -4.59
CA PRO A 34 -8.85 5.06 -3.47
C PRO A 34 -7.35 5.32 -3.41
N ALA A 35 -6.53 4.33 -3.75
CA ALA A 35 -5.07 4.47 -3.76
C ALA A 35 -4.61 5.51 -4.76
N GLN A 36 -5.20 5.56 -5.95
CA GLN A 36 -4.88 6.57 -6.95
C GLN A 36 -5.19 7.98 -6.46
N ALA A 37 -6.34 8.16 -5.81
CA ALA A 37 -6.73 9.46 -5.24
C ALA A 37 -5.75 9.89 -4.16
N LEU A 38 -5.28 8.98 -3.31
CA LEU A 38 -4.29 9.26 -2.27
C LEU A 38 -2.93 9.61 -2.85
N LEU A 39 -2.47 8.89 -3.88
CA LEU A 39 -1.22 9.21 -4.58
C LEU A 39 -1.31 10.59 -5.24
N ALA A 40 -2.44 10.93 -5.83
CA ALA A 40 -2.66 12.25 -6.42
C ALA A 40 -2.55 13.38 -5.39
N LYS A 41 -3.11 13.19 -4.20
CA LYS A 41 -3.00 14.18 -3.10
C LYS A 41 -1.58 14.34 -2.61
N LEU A 42 -0.75 13.31 -2.69
CA LEU A 42 0.65 13.35 -2.25
C LEU A 42 1.59 14.02 -3.26
N GLN A 43 1.16 14.32 -4.48
CA GLN A 43 2.02 14.89 -5.52
C GLN A 43 2.75 16.16 -5.07
N VAL A 44 2.06 17.08 -4.42
CA VAL A 44 2.67 18.35 -3.99
C VAL A 44 3.70 18.15 -2.88
N PRO A 45 3.40 17.49 -1.75
CA PRO A 45 4.41 17.27 -0.72
C PRO A 45 5.58 16.40 -1.20
N VAL A 46 5.34 15.44 -2.09
CA VAL A 46 6.41 14.62 -2.67
C VAL A 46 7.32 15.45 -3.57
N ALA A 47 6.75 16.31 -4.40
CA ALA A 47 7.53 17.23 -5.25
C ALA A 47 8.39 18.16 -4.39
N ARG A 48 7.84 18.70 -3.31
CA ARG A 48 8.58 19.54 -2.38
C ARG A 48 9.75 18.79 -1.73
N ALA A 49 9.52 17.56 -1.30
CA ALA A 49 10.54 16.72 -0.71
C ALA A 49 11.65 16.37 -1.71
N ALA A 50 11.30 16.05 -2.94
CA ALA A 50 12.25 15.72 -3.99
C ALA A 50 13.11 16.95 -4.38
N LEU A 51 12.53 18.13 -4.43
CA LEU A 51 13.28 19.37 -4.69
C LEU A 51 14.21 19.72 -3.55
N ALA A 52 13.84 19.42 -2.31
CA ALA A 52 14.64 19.72 -1.13
C ALA A 52 15.81 18.75 -0.93
N ASP A 53 15.74 17.53 -1.43
CA ASP A 53 16.72 16.48 -1.24
C ASP A 53 17.26 15.96 -2.57
N SER A 54 18.52 16.30 -2.87
CA SER A 54 19.19 15.85 -4.10
C SER A 54 19.38 14.32 -4.18
N HIS A 55 19.26 13.62 -3.06
CA HIS A 55 19.41 12.16 -2.98
C HIS A 55 18.08 11.40 -3.07
N PHE A 56 16.97 12.09 -3.30
CA PHE A 56 15.63 11.50 -3.33
C PHE A 56 15.54 10.27 -4.26
N PHE A 57 16.08 10.38 -5.46
CA PHE A 57 16.01 9.30 -6.45
C PHE A 57 17.13 8.27 -6.32
N VAL A 58 18.19 8.60 -5.56
CA VAL A 58 19.38 7.75 -5.41
C VAL A 58 19.32 6.88 -4.17
N ARG A 59 18.68 7.36 -3.09
CA ARG A 59 18.52 6.58 -1.86
C ARG A 59 17.50 5.47 -2.06
N ASP A 60 17.91 4.23 -1.81
CA ASP A 60 17.02 3.07 -1.92
C ASP A 60 15.88 3.10 -0.90
N GLN A 61 16.12 3.69 0.27
CA GLN A 61 15.19 3.72 1.39
C GLN A 61 14.83 5.14 1.80
N HIS A 62 14.50 5.99 0.85
CA HIS A 62 14.02 7.33 1.16
C HIS A 62 12.61 7.26 1.78
N PRO A 63 12.35 7.91 2.93
CA PRO A 63 11.07 7.79 3.63
C PRO A 63 9.86 8.15 2.78
N VAL A 64 9.97 9.14 1.92
CA VAL A 64 8.89 9.55 1.00
C VAL A 64 8.59 8.46 -0.01
N ARG A 65 9.63 7.84 -0.59
CA ARG A 65 9.45 6.76 -1.55
C ARG A 65 8.88 5.51 -0.89
N GLU A 66 9.30 5.20 0.33
CA GLU A 66 8.74 4.09 1.11
C GLU A 66 7.25 4.30 1.35
N LEU A 67 6.82 5.51 1.70
CA LEU A 67 5.41 5.82 1.86
C LEU A 67 4.63 5.64 0.56
N LEU A 68 5.16 6.13 -0.56
CA LEU A 68 4.52 5.96 -1.88
C LEU A 68 4.36 4.49 -2.23
N ASN A 69 5.39 3.68 -2.01
CA ASN A 69 5.35 2.24 -2.24
C ASN A 69 4.31 1.56 -1.36
N THR A 70 4.23 1.97 -0.08
CA THR A 70 3.25 1.45 0.87
C THR A 70 1.82 1.75 0.43
N VAL A 71 1.55 2.96 -0.03
CA VAL A 71 0.22 3.36 -0.54
C VAL A 71 -0.14 2.54 -1.78
N ALA A 72 0.78 2.41 -2.73
CA ALA A 72 0.56 1.65 -3.96
C ALA A 72 0.32 0.17 -3.68
N GLU A 73 1.11 -0.44 -2.80
CA GLU A 73 0.96 -1.82 -2.39
C GLU A 73 -0.37 -2.06 -1.66
N SER A 74 -0.74 -1.15 -0.77
CA SER A 74 -2.04 -1.20 -0.07
C SER A 74 -3.20 -1.18 -1.06
N GLY A 75 -3.09 -0.35 -2.09
CA GLY A 75 -4.08 -0.27 -3.16
C GLY A 75 -4.21 -1.57 -3.94
N ALA A 76 -3.10 -2.23 -4.22
CA ALA A 76 -3.09 -3.47 -4.98
C ALA A 76 -3.66 -4.66 -4.20
N VAL A 77 -3.41 -4.73 -2.90
CA VAL A 77 -3.72 -5.91 -2.08
C VAL A 77 -5.02 -5.75 -1.28
N TRP A 78 -5.24 -4.59 -0.66
CA TRP A 78 -6.27 -4.39 0.37
C TRP A 78 -7.41 -3.46 -0.04
N LEU A 79 -7.26 -2.72 -1.12
CA LEU A 79 -8.23 -1.71 -1.58
C LEU A 79 -8.72 -2.03 -3.00
N GLY A 80 -9.01 -3.30 -3.27
CA GLY A 80 -9.58 -3.75 -4.54
C GLY A 80 -11.03 -3.29 -4.70
N GLU A 81 -11.59 -3.44 -5.91
CA GLU A 81 -12.95 -3.00 -6.23
C GLU A 81 -14.01 -3.67 -5.35
N ASP A 82 -13.79 -4.95 -5.00
CA ASP A 82 -14.77 -5.75 -4.30
C ASP A 82 -14.49 -5.90 -2.80
N ASP A 83 -13.33 -5.45 -2.33
CA ASP A 83 -12.89 -5.76 -0.96
C ASP A 83 -12.04 -4.62 -0.40
N ILE A 84 -12.71 -3.54 -0.04
CA ILE A 84 -12.05 -2.37 0.56
C ILE A 84 -12.08 -2.53 2.08
N ASP A 85 -10.90 -2.55 2.71
CA ASP A 85 -10.79 -2.45 4.16
C ASP A 85 -11.04 -1.00 4.60
N PRO A 86 -12.17 -0.71 5.28
CA PRO A 86 -12.51 0.67 5.62
C PRO A 86 -11.59 1.28 6.68
N GLN A 87 -11.02 0.49 7.57
CA GLN A 87 -10.08 0.99 8.57
C GLN A 87 -8.75 1.36 7.94
N LEU A 88 -8.26 0.56 7.01
CA LEU A 88 -7.03 0.87 6.25
C LEU A 88 -7.23 2.12 5.41
N LEU A 89 -8.34 2.23 4.71
CA LEU A 89 -8.64 3.41 3.90
C LEU A 89 -8.69 4.67 4.76
N HIS A 90 -9.32 4.59 5.93
CA HIS A 90 -9.38 5.72 6.88
C HIS A 90 -7.98 6.09 7.39
N LYS A 91 -7.15 5.13 7.75
CA LYS A 91 -5.77 5.37 8.20
C LYS A 91 -4.91 6.00 7.11
N LEU A 92 -4.99 5.48 5.90
CA LEU A 92 -4.28 6.04 4.75
C LEU A 92 -4.73 7.48 4.47
N GLY A 93 -6.03 7.72 4.45
CA GLY A 93 -6.59 9.06 4.25
C GLY A 93 -6.13 10.04 5.31
N SER A 94 -6.17 9.65 6.58
CA SER A 94 -5.72 10.50 7.69
C SER A 94 -4.23 10.79 7.62
N ALA A 95 -3.42 9.80 7.27
CA ALA A 95 -1.96 9.95 7.13
C ALA A 95 -1.62 10.91 5.99
N VAL A 96 -2.28 10.77 4.85
CA VAL A 96 -2.10 11.65 3.68
C VAL A 96 -2.52 13.08 4.01
N GLU A 97 -3.68 13.27 4.64
CA GLU A 97 -4.16 14.58 5.07
C GLU A 97 -3.18 15.26 6.02
N LYS A 98 -2.64 14.52 6.97
CA LYS A 98 -1.66 15.02 7.93
C LYS A 98 -0.37 15.46 7.22
N ILE A 99 0.10 14.68 6.24
CA ILE A 99 1.28 15.03 5.45
C ILE A 99 1.02 16.31 4.64
N VAL A 100 -0.11 16.38 3.96
CA VAL A 100 -0.48 17.55 3.15
C VAL A 100 -0.53 18.81 4.00
N ASN A 101 -1.08 18.72 5.20
CA ASN A 101 -1.27 19.88 6.09
C ASN A 101 -0.02 20.23 6.89
N ASP A 102 0.77 19.24 7.32
CA ASP A 102 1.82 19.44 8.33
C ASP A 102 3.24 19.37 7.74
N TYR A 103 3.43 18.92 6.51
CA TYR A 103 4.76 18.82 5.93
C TYR A 103 5.35 20.20 5.66
N GLN A 104 6.49 20.48 6.30
CA GLN A 104 7.23 21.75 6.17
C GLN A 104 8.72 21.53 5.90
N GLY A 105 9.07 20.44 5.25
CA GLY A 105 10.46 20.12 4.91
C GLY A 105 11.10 19.04 5.78
N ASP A 106 10.45 18.60 6.85
CA ASP A 106 10.94 17.54 7.72
C ASP A 106 10.38 16.18 7.30
N GLU A 107 11.28 15.24 7.00
CA GLU A 107 10.94 13.89 6.60
C GLU A 107 10.27 13.08 7.73
N ALA A 108 10.37 13.50 8.98
CA ALA A 108 9.82 12.80 10.14
C ALA A 108 8.32 12.53 9.99
N VAL A 109 7.58 13.43 9.37
CA VAL A 109 6.15 13.29 9.10
C VAL A 109 5.88 12.07 8.20
N PHE A 110 6.72 11.85 7.20
CA PHE A 110 6.61 10.69 6.31
C PHE A 110 6.99 9.39 7.03
N VAL A 111 8.04 9.42 7.84
CA VAL A 111 8.48 8.26 8.62
C VAL A 111 7.39 7.81 9.60
N ALA A 112 6.80 8.75 10.32
CA ALA A 112 5.72 8.45 11.28
C ALA A 112 4.49 7.89 10.60
N ALA A 113 4.06 8.50 9.49
CA ALA A 113 2.91 8.04 8.71
C ALA A 113 3.13 6.64 8.15
N ASN A 114 4.29 6.39 7.58
CA ASN A 114 4.63 5.07 7.04
C ASN A 114 4.68 4.01 8.12
N GLY A 115 5.24 4.32 9.28
CA GLY A 115 5.28 3.41 10.44
C GLY A 115 3.90 2.99 10.90
N ASP A 116 2.97 3.93 11.03
CA ASP A 116 1.59 3.66 11.42
C ASP A 116 0.88 2.76 10.41
N ILE A 117 1.02 3.06 9.13
CA ILE A 117 0.42 2.27 8.06
C ILE A 117 1.00 0.86 8.03
N GLN A 118 2.32 0.73 8.13
CA GLN A 118 3.00 -0.57 8.13
C GLN A 118 2.56 -1.44 9.31
N THR A 119 2.38 -0.85 10.48
CA THR A 119 1.88 -1.56 11.66
C THR A 119 0.48 -2.13 11.41
N HIS A 120 -0.40 -1.33 10.81
CA HIS A 120 -1.75 -1.76 10.47
C HIS A 120 -1.75 -2.86 9.39
N LEU A 121 -0.90 -2.72 8.36
CA LEU A 121 -0.76 -3.72 7.31
C LEU A 121 -0.27 -5.06 7.84
N ARG A 122 0.69 -5.05 8.78
CA ARG A 122 1.15 -6.28 9.43
C ARG A 122 0.04 -6.96 10.23
N ALA A 123 -0.79 -6.17 10.90
CA ALA A 123 -1.94 -6.71 11.63
C ALA A 123 -2.97 -7.33 10.69
N LEU A 124 -3.25 -6.70 9.54
CA LEU A 124 -4.13 -7.23 8.51
C LEU A 124 -3.57 -8.53 7.90
N ALA A 125 -2.28 -8.56 7.61
CA ALA A 125 -1.62 -9.75 7.05
C ALA A 125 -1.69 -10.92 8.02
N ARG A 126 -1.45 -10.69 9.31
CA ARG A 126 -1.57 -11.73 10.34
C ARG A 126 -3.00 -12.25 10.47
N LYS A 127 -3.98 -11.36 10.43
CA LYS A 127 -5.39 -11.71 10.49
C LYS A 127 -5.80 -12.56 9.29
N ALA A 128 -5.35 -12.20 8.09
CA ALA A 128 -5.60 -12.96 6.87
C ALA A 128 -4.95 -14.35 6.95
N GLU A 129 -3.73 -14.44 7.45
CA GLU A 129 -3.01 -15.71 7.66
C GLU A 129 -3.75 -16.63 8.63
N VAL A 130 -4.22 -16.11 9.75
CA VAL A 130 -4.99 -16.88 10.73
C VAL A 130 -6.31 -17.38 10.12
N THR A 131 -6.99 -16.54 9.37
CA THR A 131 -8.25 -16.91 8.67
C THR A 131 -7.99 -18.05 7.67
N GLU A 132 -6.90 -17.94 6.89
CA GLU A 132 -6.54 -18.98 5.93
C GLU A 132 -6.20 -20.30 6.61
N ARG A 133 -5.46 -20.27 7.70
CA ARG A 133 -5.16 -21.48 8.49
C ARG A 133 -6.43 -22.13 9.00
N ARG A 134 -7.39 -21.37 9.49
CA ARG A 134 -8.69 -21.90 9.93
C ARG A 134 -9.44 -22.57 8.79
N HIS A 135 -9.42 -21.98 7.59
CA HIS A 135 -10.04 -22.59 6.40
C HIS A 135 -9.36 -23.90 6.01
N VAL A 136 -8.04 -23.93 6.02
CA VAL A 136 -7.27 -25.15 5.72
C VAL A 136 -7.56 -26.24 6.76
N ASP A 137 -7.56 -25.90 8.04
CA ASP A 137 -7.84 -26.86 9.12
C ASP A 137 -9.27 -27.38 9.04
N ALA A 138 -10.23 -26.52 8.73
CA ALA A 138 -11.63 -26.93 8.53
C ALA A 138 -11.77 -27.87 7.32
N ALA A 139 -11.09 -27.58 6.22
CA ALA A 139 -11.08 -28.45 5.03
C ALA A 139 -10.46 -29.82 5.34
N ARG A 140 -9.32 -29.84 6.06
CA ARG A 140 -8.69 -31.09 6.48
C ARG A 140 -9.58 -31.90 7.42
N GLY A 141 -10.23 -31.24 8.37
CA GLY A 141 -11.20 -31.88 9.27
C GLY A 141 -12.36 -32.50 8.51
N LYS A 142 -12.90 -31.81 7.52
CA LYS A 142 -13.95 -32.30 6.66
C LYS A 142 -13.50 -33.50 5.83
N GLU A 143 -12.32 -33.48 5.26
CA GLU A 143 -11.71 -34.58 4.53
C GLU A 143 -11.54 -35.82 5.40
N ARG A 144 -11.04 -35.65 6.64
CA ARG A 144 -10.92 -36.75 7.59
C ARG A 144 -12.24 -37.37 7.94
N LEU A 145 -13.25 -36.57 8.15
CA LEU A 145 -14.61 -37.03 8.45
C LEU A 145 -15.18 -37.83 7.29
N GLU A 146 -15.04 -37.33 6.08
CA GLU A 146 -15.49 -38.00 4.85
C GLU A 146 -14.78 -39.34 4.65
N SER A 147 -13.45 -39.37 4.83
CA SER A 147 -12.66 -40.59 4.74
C SER A 147 -13.06 -41.62 5.80
N ALA A 148 -13.28 -41.21 7.04
CA ALA A 148 -13.73 -42.08 8.11
C ALA A 148 -15.12 -42.67 7.81
N LYS A 149 -16.02 -41.85 7.25
CA LYS A 149 -17.36 -42.27 6.84
C LYS A 149 -17.30 -43.31 5.72
N GLN A 150 -16.47 -43.10 4.71
CA GLN A 150 -16.28 -44.06 3.61
C GLN A 150 -15.71 -45.40 4.11
N GLN A 151 -14.73 -45.36 5.04
CA GLN A 151 -14.20 -46.59 5.64
C GLN A 151 -15.23 -47.33 6.44
N ALA A 152 -16.09 -46.66 7.19
CA ALA A 152 -17.16 -47.25 7.95
C ALA A 152 -18.19 -47.93 7.02
N GLU A 153 -18.57 -47.26 5.92
CA GLU A 153 -19.48 -47.80 4.91
C GLU A 153 -18.90 -49.05 4.23
N ALA A 154 -17.59 -48.99 3.88
CA ALA A 154 -16.90 -50.15 3.29
C ALA A 154 -16.89 -51.37 4.23
N ARG A 155 -16.72 -51.17 5.53
CA ARG A 155 -16.77 -52.23 6.53
C ARG A 155 -18.17 -52.85 6.63
N ILE A 156 -19.21 -52.06 6.58
CA ILE A 156 -20.58 -52.54 6.62
C ILE A 156 -20.90 -53.41 5.39
N GLU A 157 -20.44 -53.06 4.21
CA GLU A 157 -20.64 -53.80 2.98
C GLU A 157 -19.90 -55.15 2.96
N GLN A 158 -18.83 -55.30 3.74
CA GLN A 158 -18.08 -56.54 3.85
C GLN A 158 -18.69 -57.58 4.82
N ILE A 159 -19.68 -57.19 5.55
CA ILE A 159 -20.40 -58.09 6.44
C ILE A 159 -21.57 -58.74 5.66
#